data_3df45b3357b64e3b2f96f2b25033ce3a
#
_entry.id   3df45b3357b64e3b2f96f2b25033ce3a
#
_cell.length_a   1.000
_cell.length_b   1.000
_cell.length_c   1.000
_cell.angle_alpha   90.00
_cell.angle_beta   90.00
_cell.angle_gamma   90.00
#
_symmetry.space_group_name_H-M   'P 1'
#
loop_
_entity.id
_entity.type
_entity.pdbx_description
1 polymer ?
#
loop_
_entity_poly.entity_id
_entity_poly.type
_entity_poly.pdbx_seq_one_letter_code
_entity_poly.pdbx_strand_id
1 'polypeptide(L)'
;FRDFIPELASRALDVELFYEIKSNIRKDQLRMLRDAGVTVVQPGIESFSDPILAMMRKGNRGLQNIQFLKWCKELGIKPFWNIIWGFPGEPAGEYARMQALIPHLTHLEPPSYAGPISLERFSPNYDFADRLGFANVAPDPAYRHLYPFDEETITKLARRFVFEYRQPRDVEGYTGSLAMEVADWQRGYENSDLFFADVGSHLLLWDLRRSPC
;
A
#
# COMPACT_ATOMS: atom_id res chain seq x y z
N PHE A 1 1.14 21.82 -6.52
CA PHE A 1 2.62 21.85 -6.68
C PHE A 1 3.16 23.21 -7.16
N ARG A 2 2.45 23.95 -8.01
CA ARG A 2 3.02 25.18 -8.60
C ARG A 2 3.09 26.34 -7.61
N ASP A 3 2.09 26.51 -6.79
CA ASP A 3 1.94 27.68 -5.91
C ASP A 3 2.03 27.31 -4.43
N PHE A 4 1.20 26.38 -3.97
CA PHE A 4 1.06 26.04 -2.56
C PHE A 4 2.32 25.41 -1.94
N ILE A 5 2.94 24.41 -2.59
CA ILE A 5 4.10 23.71 -2.01
C ILE A 5 5.33 24.62 -1.90
N PRO A 6 5.69 25.43 -2.92
CA PRO A 6 6.76 26.41 -2.77
C PRO A 6 6.50 27.47 -1.69
N GLU A 7 5.28 27.95 -1.58
CA GLU A 7 4.90 28.90 -0.52
C GLU A 7 5.03 28.26 0.87
N LEU A 8 4.59 27.00 1.02
CA LEU A 8 4.74 26.26 2.26
C LEU A 8 6.22 26.09 2.65
N ALA A 9 7.06 25.73 1.69
CA ALA A 9 8.51 25.61 1.88
C ALA A 9 9.16 26.93 2.32
N SER A 10 8.71 28.06 1.73
CA SER A 10 9.25 29.40 2.05
C SER A 10 8.98 29.85 3.49
N ARG A 11 7.92 29.31 4.10
CA ARG A 11 7.53 29.66 5.49
C ARG A 11 8.36 28.96 6.55
N ALA A 12 9.13 27.94 6.20
CA ALA A 12 10.03 27.17 7.07
C ALA A 12 9.37 26.82 8.43
N LEU A 13 8.15 26.30 8.38
CA LEU A 13 7.39 25.94 9.58
C LEU A 13 8.06 24.75 10.28
N ASP A 14 8.17 24.81 11.59
CA ASP A 14 8.63 23.68 12.43
C ASP A 14 7.46 22.72 12.69
N VAL A 15 7.04 22.01 11.63
CA VAL A 15 5.95 21.03 11.67
C VAL A 15 6.28 19.83 10.78
N GLU A 16 5.88 18.67 11.22
CA GLU A 16 5.86 17.47 10.37
C GLU A 16 4.55 17.39 9.58
N LEU A 17 4.66 17.19 8.28
CA LEU A 17 3.51 17.13 7.41
C LEU A 17 3.31 15.72 6.86
N PHE A 18 2.08 15.24 6.97
CA PHE A 18 1.57 14.03 6.31
C PHE A 18 0.80 14.43 5.05
N TYR A 19 1.06 13.75 3.94
CA TYR A 19 0.39 14.04 2.67
C TYR A 19 -0.10 12.78 1.96
N GLU A 20 -1.37 12.77 1.55
CA GLU A 20 -1.89 11.74 0.64
C GLU A 20 -1.55 12.09 -0.81
N ILE A 21 -0.93 11.18 -1.52
CA ILE A 21 -0.48 11.38 -2.90
C ILE A 21 -0.68 10.11 -3.74
N LYS A 22 -0.48 10.23 -5.04
CA LYS A 22 -0.38 9.06 -5.92
C LYS A 22 1.08 8.66 -6.10
N SER A 23 1.37 7.36 -6.16
CA SER A 23 2.73 6.82 -6.36
C SER A 23 3.34 7.15 -7.74
N ASN A 24 2.57 7.69 -8.68
CA ASN A 24 3.02 8.04 -10.02
C ASN A 24 3.54 9.48 -10.16
N ILE A 25 3.81 10.17 -9.05
CA ILE A 25 4.47 11.48 -9.08
C ILE A 25 5.94 11.32 -9.47
N ARG A 26 6.57 12.41 -9.93
CA ARG A 26 7.98 12.44 -10.31
C ARG A 26 8.87 12.69 -9.08
N LYS A 27 10.15 12.28 -9.21
CA LYS A 27 11.13 12.45 -8.12
C LYS A 27 11.35 13.92 -7.74
N ASP A 28 11.33 14.83 -8.72
CA ASP A 28 11.44 16.28 -8.47
C ASP A 28 10.26 16.81 -7.64
N GLN A 29 9.03 16.34 -7.91
CA GLN A 29 7.85 16.70 -7.13
C GLN A 29 7.94 16.15 -5.69
N LEU A 30 8.43 14.91 -5.53
CA LEU A 30 8.62 14.33 -4.20
C LEU A 30 9.69 15.10 -3.40
N ARG A 31 10.76 15.56 -4.08
CA ARG A 31 11.77 16.45 -3.46
C ARG A 31 11.16 17.76 -3.00
N MET A 32 10.31 18.39 -3.82
CA MET A 32 9.59 19.62 -3.41
C MET A 32 8.74 19.41 -2.17
N LEU A 33 8.07 18.26 -2.04
CA LEU A 33 7.29 17.93 -0.83
C LEU A 33 8.20 17.82 0.39
N ARG A 34 9.34 17.11 0.28
CA ARG A 34 10.33 17.02 1.36
C ARG A 34 10.84 18.40 1.78
N ASP A 35 11.20 19.24 0.81
CA ASP A 35 11.73 20.60 1.06
C ASP A 35 10.67 21.51 1.70
N ALA A 36 9.39 21.19 1.57
CA ALA A 36 8.27 21.83 2.23
C ALA A 36 7.91 21.24 3.62
N GLY A 37 8.72 20.32 4.14
CA GLY A 37 8.50 19.71 5.45
C GLY A 37 7.63 18.46 5.47
N VAL A 38 7.32 17.86 4.29
CA VAL A 38 6.59 16.59 4.23
C VAL A 38 7.54 15.45 4.54
N THR A 39 7.34 14.83 5.69
CA THR A 39 8.15 13.70 6.20
C THR A 39 7.46 12.34 6.00
N VAL A 40 6.13 12.33 5.92
CA VAL A 40 5.33 11.11 5.74
C VAL A 40 4.37 11.28 4.57
N VAL A 41 4.26 10.26 3.72
CA VAL A 41 3.32 10.24 2.59
C VAL A 41 2.51 8.96 2.55
N GLN A 42 1.26 9.04 2.08
CA GLN A 42 0.43 7.88 1.76
C GLN A 42 0.24 7.81 0.24
N PRO A 43 1.01 6.96 -0.47
CA PRO A 43 1.08 6.97 -1.93
C PRO A 43 -0.02 6.15 -2.64
N GLY A 44 -0.91 5.51 -1.91
CA GLY A 44 -1.93 4.63 -2.50
C GLY A 44 -1.35 3.42 -3.25
N ILE A 45 -0.20 2.91 -2.80
CA ILE A 45 0.35 1.63 -3.24
C ILE A 45 -0.47 0.51 -2.60
N GLU A 46 -1.03 -0.37 -3.40
CA GLU A 46 -1.85 -1.48 -2.92
C GLU A 46 -1.36 -2.84 -3.45
N SER A 47 -0.45 -2.83 -4.42
CA SER A 47 0.11 -4.03 -5.03
C SER A 47 1.37 -3.71 -5.82
N PHE A 48 2.17 -4.74 -6.11
CA PHE A 48 3.25 -4.71 -7.12
C PHE A 48 2.86 -5.45 -8.41
N SER A 49 1.67 -6.02 -8.48
CA SER A 49 1.16 -6.74 -9.65
C SER A 49 0.38 -5.81 -10.56
N ASP A 50 0.81 -5.68 -11.82
CA ASP A 50 0.10 -4.89 -12.83
C ASP A 50 -1.34 -5.40 -13.09
N PRO A 51 -1.60 -6.73 -13.19
CA PRO A 51 -2.96 -7.25 -13.28
C PRO A 51 -3.86 -6.84 -12.11
N ILE A 52 -3.36 -6.93 -10.86
CA ILE A 52 -4.11 -6.55 -9.67
C ILE A 52 -4.37 -5.02 -9.66
N LEU A 53 -3.36 -4.20 -9.98
CA LEU A 53 -3.50 -2.75 -10.06
C LEU A 53 -4.49 -2.32 -11.15
N ALA A 54 -4.54 -3.04 -12.27
CA ALA A 54 -5.52 -2.79 -13.34
C ALA A 54 -6.95 -3.10 -12.86
N MET A 55 -7.17 -4.18 -12.10
CA MET A 55 -8.47 -4.48 -11.50
C MET A 55 -8.93 -3.38 -10.55
N MET A 56 -8.01 -2.85 -9.74
CA MET A 56 -8.25 -1.73 -8.84
C MET A 56 -8.42 -0.38 -9.57
N ARG A 57 -8.15 -0.31 -10.87
CA ARG A 57 -8.16 0.93 -11.68
C ARG A 57 -7.24 2.02 -11.10
N LYS A 58 -6.09 1.63 -10.56
CA LYS A 58 -5.14 2.56 -9.91
C LYS A 58 -4.43 3.49 -10.90
N GLY A 59 -4.25 3.06 -12.16
CA GLY A 59 -3.59 3.86 -13.19
C GLY A 59 -2.07 3.99 -13.02
N ASN A 60 -1.47 3.14 -12.17
CA ASN A 60 -0.03 2.99 -11.97
C ASN A 60 0.40 1.54 -12.23
N ARG A 61 1.70 1.29 -12.19
CA ARG A 61 2.30 -0.04 -12.39
C ARG A 61 3.13 -0.44 -11.18
N GLY A 62 3.31 -1.75 -10.99
CA GLY A 62 4.12 -2.29 -9.89
C GLY A 62 5.54 -1.73 -9.87
N LEU A 63 6.20 -1.62 -11.03
CA LEU A 63 7.54 -1.02 -11.12
C LEU A 63 7.57 0.45 -10.70
N GLN A 64 6.53 1.23 -11.03
CA GLN A 64 6.42 2.62 -10.58
C GLN A 64 6.27 2.71 -9.06
N ASN A 65 5.53 1.79 -8.47
CA ASN A 65 5.37 1.69 -7.02
C ASN A 65 6.72 1.40 -6.33
N ILE A 66 7.49 0.44 -6.85
CA ILE A 66 8.84 0.14 -6.34
C ILE A 66 9.77 1.34 -6.50
N GLN A 67 9.75 1.98 -7.66
CA GLN A 67 10.55 3.19 -7.92
C GLN A 67 10.19 4.33 -6.96
N PHE A 68 8.92 4.50 -6.66
CA PHE A 68 8.45 5.48 -5.69
C PHE A 68 9.00 5.18 -4.28
N LEU A 69 8.94 3.94 -3.81
CA LEU A 69 9.52 3.54 -2.52
C LEU A 69 11.03 3.80 -2.46
N LYS A 70 11.74 3.50 -3.56
CA LYS A 70 13.16 3.83 -3.68
C LYS A 70 13.41 5.34 -3.53
N TRP A 71 12.63 6.18 -4.18
CA TRP A 71 12.77 7.63 -4.06
C TRP A 71 12.43 8.15 -2.66
N CYS A 72 11.44 7.55 -2.00
CA CYS A 72 11.15 7.86 -0.60
C CYS A 72 12.36 7.60 0.29
N LYS A 73 13.01 6.44 0.15
CA LYS A 73 14.23 6.11 0.90
C LYS A 73 15.36 7.10 0.61
N GLU A 74 15.63 7.40 -0.66
CA GLU A 74 16.68 8.35 -1.08
C GLU A 74 16.45 9.78 -0.56
N LEU A 75 15.21 10.16 -0.32
CA LEU A 75 14.81 11.49 0.11
C LEU A 75 14.51 11.59 1.61
N GLY A 76 14.59 10.49 2.35
CA GLY A 76 14.25 10.46 3.78
C GLY A 76 12.77 10.71 4.07
N ILE A 77 11.88 10.32 3.13
CA ILE A 77 10.43 10.39 3.30
C ILE A 77 9.92 9.01 3.69
N LYS A 78 9.08 8.91 4.71
CA LYS A 78 8.46 7.65 5.13
C LYS A 78 7.15 7.41 4.36
N PRO A 79 7.04 6.38 3.50
CA PRO A 79 5.79 6.01 2.86
C PRO A 79 4.95 5.14 3.81
N PHE A 80 3.69 5.50 3.99
CA PHE A 80 2.68 4.69 4.68
C PHE A 80 1.78 4.02 3.63
N TRP A 81 1.92 2.72 3.41
CA TRP A 81 1.31 2.02 2.29
C TRP A 81 0.89 0.59 2.63
N ASN A 82 0.11 -0.04 1.75
CA ASN A 82 -0.51 -1.33 2.01
C ASN A 82 -0.29 -2.30 0.85
N ILE A 83 -0.44 -3.61 1.13
CA ILE A 83 -0.73 -4.65 0.15
C ILE A 83 -2.13 -5.19 0.44
N ILE A 84 -3.02 -5.16 -0.56
CA ILE A 84 -4.42 -5.56 -0.42
C ILE A 84 -4.72 -6.68 -1.40
N TRP A 85 -5.44 -7.70 -0.93
CA TRP A 85 -5.88 -8.84 -1.70
C TRP A 85 -7.35 -9.20 -1.46
N GLY A 86 -7.85 -10.23 -2.16
CA GLY A 86 -9.22 -10.70 -2.00
C GLY A 86 -10.22 -10.00 -2.92
N PHE A 87 -9.76 -9.46 -4.05
CA PHE A 87 -10.66 -8.94 -5.07
C PHE A 87 -11.30 -10.10 -5.86
N PRO A 88 -12.62 -10.11 -6.07
CA PRO A 88 -13.25 -11.12 -6.90
C PRO A 88 -12.62 -11.18 -8.30
N GLY A 89 -12.24 -12.38 -8.74
CA GLY A 89 -11.60 -12.59 -10.04
C GLY A 89 -10.10 -12.30 -10.09
N GLU A 90 -9.45 -11.92 -9.00
CA GLU A 90 -8.00 -11.73 -8.98
C GLU A 90 -7.24 -13.02 -9.31
N PRO A 91 -6.14 -12.96 -10.10
CA PRO A 91 -5.37 -14.12 -10.45
C PRO A 91 -4.44 -14.54 -9.29
N ALA A 92 -4.71 -15.71 -8.69
CA ALA A 92 -3.97 -16.23 -7.53
C ALA A 92 -2.45 -16.30 -7.74
N GLY A 93 -1.99 -16.61 -8.97
CA GLY A 93 -0.56 -16.70 -9.27
C GLY A 93 0.23 -15.40 -9.14
N GLU A 94 -0.44 -14.25 -9.11
CA GLU A 94 0.23 -12.95 -8.91
C GLU A 94 0.80 -12.80 -7.50
N TYR A 95 0.18 -13.44 -6.52
CA TYR A 95 0.64 -13.39 -5.13
C TYR A 95 1.95 -14.17 -4.93
N ALA A 96 2.10 -15.32 -5.58
CA ALA A 96 3.37 -16.05 -5.60
C ALA A 96 4.49 -15.24 -6.29
N ARG A 97 4.16 -14.49 -7.36
CA ARG A 97 5.12 -13.59 -8.03
C ARG A 97 5.52 -12.43 -7.12
N MET A 98 4.57 -11.81 -6.41
CA MET A 98 4.87 -10.76 -5.44
C MET A 98 5.70 -11.28 -4.28
N GLN A 99 5.39 -12.48 -3.76
CA GLN A 99 6.19 -13.12 -2.73
C GLN A 99 7.65 -13.28 -3.17
N ALA A 100 7.89 -13.83 -4.37
CA ALA A 100 9.24 -14.00 -4.91
C ALA A 100 10.01 -12.67 -5.10
N LEU A 101 9.29 -11.55 -5.21
CA LEU A 101 9.89 -10.22 -5.37
C LEU A 101 10.35 -9.61 -4.05
N ILE A 102 9.67 -9.90 -2.93
CA ILE A 102 9.92 -9.25 -1.63
C ILE A 102 11.38 -9.35 -1.17
N PRO A 103 12.10 -10.49 -1.26
CA PRO A 103 13.49 -10.56 -0.84
C PRO A 103 14.41 -9.53 -1.52
N HIS A 104 14.04 -9.09 -2.73
CA HIS A 104 14.79 -8.05 -3.44
C HIS A 104 14.44 -6.63 -2.99
N LEU A 105 13.39 -6.44 -2.20
CA LEU A 105 12.85 -5.15 -1.78
C LEU A 105 13.04 -4.86 -0.28
N THR A 106 13.60 -5.77 0.49
CA THR A 106 13.67 -5.68 1.97
C THR A 106 14.41 -4.45 2.49
N HIS A 107 15.21 -3.81 1.66
CA HIS A 107 15.87 -2.53 1.97
C HIS A 107 14.94 -1.31 1.84
N LEU A 108 13.76 -1.46 1.25
CA LEU A 108 12.75 -0.41 1.13
C LEU A 108 11.75 -0.49 2.29
N GLU A 109 11.05 0.62 2.58
CA GLU A 109 10.03 0.64 3.63
C GLU A 109 8.96 -0.43 3.37
N PRO A 110 8.70 -1.35 4.32
CA PRO A 110 7.69 -2.37 4.17
C PRO A 110 6.27 -1.79 4.20
N PRO A 111 5.25 -2.51 3.72
CA PRO A 111 3.87 -2.07 3.86
C PRO A 111 3.47 -1.99 5.33
N SER A 112 2.69 -0.98 5.67
CA SER A 112 2.13 -0.81 7.03
C SER A 112 1.02 -1.83 7.32
N TYR A 113 0.32 -2.27 6.25
CA TYR A 113 -0.70 -3.31 6.32
C TYR A 113 -0.59 -4.23 5.09
N ALA A 114 -0.78 -5.51 5.32
CA ALA A 114 -0.97 -6.51 4.28
C ALA A 114 -2.15 -7.40 4.67
N GLY A 115 -3.21 -7.40 3.88
CA GLY A 115 -4.42 -8.10 4.27
C GLY A 115 -5.55 -8.04 3.25
N PRO A 116 -6.68 -8.69 3.55
CA PRO A 116 -7.83 -8.71 2.68
C PRO A 116 -8.47 -7.34 2.53
N ILE A 117 -9.13 -7.14 1.38
CA ILE A 117 -9.96 -5.98 1.12
C ILE A 117 -11.08 -5.87 2.16
N SER A 118 -11.36 -4.64 2.57
CA SER A 118 -12.55 -4.27 3.33
C SER A 118 -13.51 -3.49 2.43
N LEU A 119 -14.80 -3.80 2.47
CA LEU A 119 -15.80 -2.96 1.81
C LEU A 119 -16.12 -1.78 2.71
N GLU A 120 -15.78 -0.60 2.22
CA GLU A 120 -16.11 0.65 2.92
C GLU A 120 -17.20 1.40 2.15
N ARG A 121 -18.16 1.96 2.88
CA ARG A 121 -19.21 2.82 2.32
C ARG A 121 -18.62 3.90 1.45
N PHE A 122 -19.25 4.18 0.33
CA PHE A 122 -18.83 5.14 -0.71
C PHE A 122 -17.58 4.73 -1.49
N SER A 123 -17.03 3.54 -1.24
CA SER A 123 -15.99 3.02 -2.14
C SER A 123 -16.62 2.37 -3.38
N PRO A 124 -15.94 2.39 -4.53
CA PRO A 124 -16.44 1.70 -5.73
C PRO A 124 -16.69 0.20 -5.51
N ASN A 125 -15.93 -0.43 -4.61
CA ASN A 125 -16.12 -1.85 -4.27
C ASN A 125 -17.41 -2.08 -3.47
N TYR A 126 -17.82 -1.13 -2.65
CA TYR A 126 -19.10 -1.18 -1.94
C TYR A 126 -20.27 -0.83 -2.87
N ASP A 127 -20.16 0.29 -3.60
CA ASP A 127 -21.24 0.80 -4.46
C ASP A 127 -21.58 -0.17 -5.60
N PHE A 128 -20.61 -0.93 -6.08
CA PHE A 128 -20.77 -1.92 -7.14
C PHE A 128 -20.53 -3.36 -6.69
N ALA A 129 -20.68 -3.66 -5.39
CA ALA A 129 -20.31 -4.93 -4.78
C ALA A 129 -20.90 -6.13 -5.53
N ASP A 130 -22.19 -6.12 -5.78
CA ASP A 130 -22.89 -7.20 -6.49
C ASP A 130 -22.32 -7.44 -7.90
N ARG A 131 -22.10 -6.37 -8.66
CA ARG A 131 -21.53 -6.44 -10.01
C ARG A 131 -20.07 -6.90 -10.03
N LEU A 132 -19.33 -6.59 -8.97
CA LEU A 132 -17.94 -7.00 -8.81
C LEU A 132 -17.77 -8.44 -8.30
N GLY A 133 -18.86 -9.09 -7.85
CA GLY A 133 -18.83 -10.47 -7.40
C GLY A 133 -18.76 -10.66 -5.89
N PHE A 134 -19.00 -9.60 -5.12
CA PHE A 134 -19.29 -9.69 -3.70
C PHE A 134 -20.77 -10.03 -3.49
N ALA A 135 -21.06 -10.81 -2.47
CA ALA A 135 -22.41 -11.23 -2.10
C ALA A 135 -22.62 -11.06 -0.59
N ASN A 136 -23.87 -11.11 -0.16
CA ASN A 136 -24.26 -11.07 1.26
C ASN A 136 -23.60 -9.93 2.04
N VAL A 137 -23.49 -8.75 1.41
CA VAL A 137 -22.87 -7.56 2.01
C VAL A 137 -23.72 -7.10 3.20
N ALA A 138 -23.13 -7.10 4.38
CA ALA A 138 -23.77 -6.69 5.63
C ALA A 138 -22.83 -5.84 6.48
N PRO A 139 -23.33 -4.95 7.36
CA PRO A 139 -22.51 -4.23 8.30
C PRO A 139 -21.57 -5.15 9.08
N ASP A 140 -20.34 -4.69 9.36
CA ASP A 140 -19.42 -5.44 10.22
C ASP A 140 -20.12 -5.74 11.57
N PRO A 141 -20.12 -6.99 12.03
CA PRO A 141 -20.79 -7.39 13.30
C PRO A 141 -20.36 -6.57 14.52
N ALA A 142 -19.17 -5.97 14.50
CA ALA A 142 -18.69 -5.11 15.57
C ALA A 142 -19.65 -3.94 15.87
N TYR A 143 -20.37 -3.43 14.88
CA TYR A 143 -21.32 -2.33 15.10
C TYR A 143 -22.44 -2.69 16.06
N ARG A 144 -22.89 -3.96 16.08
CA ARG A 144 -23.93 -4.43 17.03
C ARG A 144 -23.46 -4.43 18.49
N HIS A 145 -22.14 -4.56 18.70
CA HIS A 145 -21.57 -4.49 20.05
C HIS A 145 -21.30 -3.05 20.50
N LEU A 146 -21.15 -2.13 19.56
CA LEU A 146 -20.85 -0.73 19.85
C LEU A 146 -22.11 0.13 20.01
N TYR A 147 -23.19 -0.21 19.30
CA TYR A 147 -24.38 0.64 19.23
C TYR A 147 -25.66 -0.16 19.53
N PRO A 148 -26.50 0.31 20.46
CA PRO A 148 -27.78 -0.33 20.82
C PRO A 148 -28.91 0.06 19.85
N PHE A 149 -28.64 0.01 18.55
CA PHE A 149 -29.59 0.40 17.51
C PHE A 149 -30.16 -0.83 16.78
N ASP A 150 -31.29 -0.64 16.11
CA ASP A 150 -31.85 -1.64 15.22
C ASP A 150 -30.98 -1.82 13.95
N GLU A 151 -31.21 -2.94 13.23
CA GLU A 151 -30.42 -3.33 12.05
C GLU A 151 -30.49 -2.27 10.92
N GLU A 152 -31.62 -1.60 10.76
CA GLU A 152 -31.78 -0.58 9.74
C GLU A 152 -30.90 0.64 10.04
N THR A 153 -30.91 1.06 11.29
CA THR A 153 -30.08 2.18 11.78
C THR A 153 -28.60 1.82 11.71
N ILE A 154 -28.22 0.60 12.15
CA ILE A 154 -26.85 0.10 12.03
C ILE A 154 -26.42 0.08 10.55
N THR A 155 -27.26 -0.40 9.66
CA THR A 155 -26.95 -0.43 8.22
C THR A 155 -26.72 0.97 7.65
N LYS A 156 -27.46 1.99 8.10
CA LYS A 156 -27.27 3.38 7.67
C LYS A 156 -26.00 4.01 8.27
N LEU A 157 -25.65 3.64 9.49
CA LEU A 157 -24.50 4.19 10.22
C LEU A 157 -23.17 3.54 9.79
N ALA A 158 -23.18 2.24 9.50
CA ALA A 158 -21.98 1.46 9.26
C ALA A 158 -21.15 2.02 8.09
N ARG A 159 -19.84 2.15 8.30
CA ARG A 159 -18.87 2.48 7.29
C ARG A 159 -18.24 1.23 6.68
N ARG A 160 -17.98 0.20 7.50
CA ARG A 160 -17.33 -1.05 7.10
C ARG A 160 -18.36 -2.18 7.00
N PHE A 161 -18.19 -3.01 5.96
CA PHE A 161 -19.08 -4.12 5.66
C PHE A 161 -18.28 -5.40 5.48
N VAL A 162 -18.86 -6.50 5.92
CA VAL A 162 -18.45 -7.87 5.62
C VAL A 162 -19.17 -8.36 4.37
N PHE A 163 -18.64 -9.38 3.73
CA PHE A 163 -19.17 -9.93 2.50
C PHE A 163 -18.80 -11.40 2.33
N GLU A 164 -19.42 -12.06 1.39
CA GLU A 164 -19.04 -13.35 0.85
C GLU A 164 -18.66 -13.20 -0.63
N TYR A 165 -17.97 -14.19 -1.16
CA TYR A 165 -17.70 -14.24 -2.61
C TYR A 165 -18.83 -14.97 -3.33
N ARG A 166 -19.36 -14.42 -4.41
CA ARG A 166 -20.35 -15.09 -5.26
C ARG A 166 -19.79 -16.41 -5.81
N GLN A 167 -18.51 -16.44 -6.16
CA GLN A 167 -17.78 -17.65 -6.53
C GLN A 167 -16.83 -18.00 -5.39
N PRO A 168 -17.04 -19.13 -4.69
CA PRO A 168 -16.17 -19.55 -3.61
C PRO A 168 -14.70 -19.59 -4.04
N ARG A 169 -13.81 -19.09 -3.17
CA ARG A 169 -12.38 -19.04 -3.42
C ARG A 169 -11.60 -19.15 -2.11
N ASP A 170 -10.47 -19.81 -2.18
CA ASP A 170 -9.55 -19.94 -1.05
C ASP A 170 -8.50 -18.82 -1.10
N VAL A 171 -8.90 -17.63 -0.61
CA VAL A 171 -8.02 -16.45 -0.59
C VAL A 171 -6.81 -16.70 0.31
N GLU A 172 -7.01 -17.29 1.46
CA GLU A 172 -5.94 -17.56 2.43
C GLU A 172 -4.91 -18.53 1.86
N GLY A 173 -5.35 -19.56 1.14
CA GLY A 173 -4.48 -20.56 0.54
C GLY A 173 -3.47 -19.98 -0.47
N TYR A 174 -3.83 -18.95 -1.24
CA TYR A 174 -2.89 -18.35 -2.21
C TYR A 174 -2.22 -17.06 -1.72
N THR A 175 -2.65 -16.47 -0.61
CA THR A 175 -2.03 -15.23 -0.07
C THR A 175 -1.19 -15.49 1.19
N GLY A 176 -1.38 -16.63 1.88
CA GLY A 176 -0.75 -16.90 3.16
C GLY A 176 0.78 -16.82 3.12
N SER A 177 1.41 -17.36 2.06
CA SER A 177 2.86 -17.28 1.89
C SER A 177 3.35 -15.84 1.70
N LEU A 178 2.62 -15.02 0.93
CA LEU A 178 2.93 -13.58 0.79
C LEU A 178 2.79 -12.85 2.13
N ALA A 179 1.74 -13.14 2.89
CA ALA A 179 1.52 -12.53 4.21
C ALA A 179 2.68 -12.82 5.17
N MET A 180 3.18 -14.05 5.18
CA MET A 180 4.36 -14.43 5.99
C MET A 180 5.62 -13.68 5.54
N GLU A 181 5.88 -13.61 4.24
CA GLU A 181 7.04 -12.92 3.68
C GLU A 181 7.02 -11.42 4.00
N VAL A 182 5.83 -10.79 3.93
CA VAL A 182 5.65 -9.39 4.33
C VAL A 182 5.93 -9.20 5.82
N ALA A 183 5.45 -10.10 6.66
CA ALA A 183 5.71 -10.04 8.10
C ALA A 183 7.22 -10.19 8.41
N ASP A 184 7.94 -11.03 7.67
CA ASP A 184 9.39 -11.15 7.77
C ASP A 184 10.11 -9.89 7.30
N TRP A 185 9.65 -9.26 6.21
CA TRP A 185 10.14 -7.97 5.76
C TRP A 185 9.98 -6.90 6.83
N GLN A 186 8.78 -6.76 7.42
CA GLN A 186 8.50 -5.81 8.50
C GLN A 186 9.43 -6.01 9.70
N ARG A 187 9.65 -7.27 10.12
CA ARG A 187 10.54 -7.59 11.25
C ARG A 187 12.03 -7.36 10.95
N GLY A 188 12.41 -7.55 9.71
CA GLY A 188 13.81 -7.49 9.28
C GLY A 188 14.28 -6.14 8.76
N TYR A 189 13.37 -5.20 8.53
CA TYR A 189 13.63 -3.96 7.79
C TYR A 189 14.77 -3.12 8.36
N GLU A 190 14.82 -2.92 9.66
CA GLU A 190 15.86 -2.11 10.31
C GLU A 190 17.29 -2.66 10.12
N ASN A 191 17.41 -3.95 9.80
CA ASN A 191 18.69 -4.64 9.58
C ASN A 191 18.93 -4.92 8.08
N SER A 192 18.18 -4.33 7.18
CA SER A 192 18.24 -4.56 5.74
C SER A 192 18.54 -3.26 5.01
N ASP A 193 19.61 -3.23 4.21
CA ASP A 193 19.94 -2.05 3.42
C ASP A 193 20.57 -2.44 2.08
N LEU A 194 20.51 -1.51 1.14
CA LEU A 194 21.17 -1.59 -0.15
C LEU A 194 21.58 -0.19 -0.58
N PHE A 195 22.87 0.05 -0.68
CA PHE A 195 23.39 1.36 -1.09
C PHE A 195 24.67 1.23 -1.90
N PHE A 196 25.01 2.29 -2.59
CA PHE A 196 26.26 2.38 -3.33
C PHE A 196 26.95 3.73 -3.10
N ALA A 197 28.27 3.75 -3.27
CA ALA A 197 29.07 4.96 -3.36
C ALA A 197 29.79 4.99 -4.71
N ASP A 198 29.72 6.14 -5.37
CA ASP A 198 30.52 6.43 -6.55
C ASP A 198 31.87 7.01 -6.11
N VAL A 199 32.96 6.30 -6.38
CA VAL A 199 34.33 6.72 -6.09
C VAL A 199 35.10 7.13 -7.37
N GLY A 200 34.38 7.53 -8.39
CA GLY A 200 34.88 8.06 -9.65
C GLY A 200 35.20 6.98 -10.69
N SER A 201 36.13 6.08 -10.42
CA SER A 201 36.49 5.00 -11.35
C SER A 201 35.72 3.70 -11.10
N HIS A 202 35.06 3.55 -9.93
CA HIS A 202 34.36 2.37 -9.49
C HIS A 202 33.11 2.72 -8.71
N LEU A 203 32.12 1.83 -8.74
CA LEU A 203 30.98 1.84 -7.83
C LEU A 203 31.22 0.79 -6.74
N LEU A 204 31.17 1.21 -5.48
CA LEU A 204 31.16 0.30 -4.35
C LEU A 204 29.71 0.04 -3.96
N LEU A 205 29.30 -1.23 -3.96
CA LEU A 205 27.93 -1.66 -3.61
C LEU A 205 27.96 -2.40 -2.28
N TRP A 206 27.11 -2.00 -1.36
CA TRP A 206 26.84 -2.74 -0.13
C TRP A 206 25.43 -3.32 -0.17
N ASP A 207 25.35 -4.63 -0.20
CA ASP A 207 24.09 -5.38 -0.12
C ASP A 207 24.00 -6.05 1.24
N LEU A 208 23.19 -5.46 2.12
CA LEU A 208 22.92 -5.93 3.48
C LEU A 208 21.51 -6.54 3.58
N ARG A 209 20.86 -6.81 2.46
CA ARG A 209 19.58 -7.50 2.45
C ARG A 209 19.80 -8.95 2.91
N ARG A 210 18.83 -9.48 3.64
CA ARG A 210 18.87 -10.91 3.97
C ARG A 210 18.77 -11.72 2.68
N SER A 211 19.74 -12.57 2.42
CA SER A 211 19.62 -13.57 1.36
C SER A 211 18.43 -14.46 1.69
N PRO A 212 17.59 -14.80 0.71
CA PRO A 212 16.59 -15.84 0.92
C PRO A 212 17.32 -17.13 1.32
N CYS A 213 16.91 -17.71 2.46
CA CYS A 213 17.38 -19.01 2.91
C CYS A 213 16.92 -20.12 1.97
#